data_8fe4cfdd5e6493cf98d217a8616ba880
#
_entry.id   8fe4cfdd5e6493cf98d217a8616ba880
#
_cell.length_a   1.000
_cell.length_b   1.000
_cell.length_c   1.000
_cell.angle_alpha   90.00
_cell.angle_beta   90.00
_cell.angle_gamma   90.00
#
_symmetry.space_group_name_H-M   'P 1'
#
loop_
_entity.id
_entity.type
_entity.pdbx_description
1 polymer ?
#
loop_
_entity_poly.entity_id
_entity_poly.type
_entity_poly.pdbx_seq_one_letter_code
_entity_poly.pdbx_strand_id
1 'polypeptide(L)'
;MQFKSLSLATICAVSLALPLWAHHSHGNYDTTKWTPFEGTVKEVHLINPHSWIYLEVKSDTVQPTVWALEATNPLGLQRNGIKREDVRSGDTIKVRCHLLRDGSNGCLLGYVTPFHGDAARGHGVEKEWD
;
A
#
# COMPACT_ATOMS: atom_id res chain seq x y z
N MET A 1 -17.14 -53.34 49.34
CA MET A 1 -16.21 -52.33 48.82
C MET A 1 -16.74 -51.86 47.47
N GLN A 2 -17.28 -50.65 47.44
CA GLN A 2 -17.72 -50.05 46.21
C GLN A 2 -16.62 -49.17 45.67
N PHE A 3 -16.07 -49.52 44.51
CA PHE A 3 -15.17 -48.65 43.79
C PHE A 3 -15.99 -47.60 43.05
N LYS A 4 -15.92 -46.37 43.52
CA LYS A 4 -16.49 -45.22 42.81
C LYS A 4 -15.58 -44.90 41.62
N SER A 5 -16.05 -45.18 40.43
CA SER A 5 -15.43 -44.77 39.18
C SER A 5 -15.45 -43.27 39.06
N LEU A 6 -14.31 -42.63 39.13
CA LEU A 6 -14.17 -41.21 38.87
C LEU A 6 -14.09 -41.06 37.34
N SER A 7 -15.20 -40.65 36.73
CA SER A 7 -15.21 -40.28 35.30
C SER A 7 -14.50 -38.95 35.15
N LEU A 8 -13.30 -38.99 34.61
CA LEU A 8 -12.56 -37.80 34.22
C LEU A 8 -13.15 -37.28 32.93
N ALA A 9 -14.03 -36.30 33.03
CA ALA A 9 -14.53 -35.56 31.86
C ALA A 9 -13.40 -34.73 31.27
N THR A 10 -12.77 -35.25 30.22
CA THR A 10 -11.81 -34.48 29.42
C THR A 10 -12.58 -33.44 28.64
N ILE A 11 -12.55 -32.19 29.11
CA ILE A 11 -13.04 -31.03 28.37
C ILE A 11 -12.04 -30.77 27.27
N CYS A 12 -12.34 -31.24 26.06
CA CYS A 12 -11.65 -30.80 24.83
C CYS A 12 -12.01 -29.31 24.63
N ALA A 13 -11.16 -28.42 25.10
CA ALA A 13 -11.20 -27.03 24.67
C ALA A 13 -10.81 -26.99 23.19
N VAL A 14 -11.81 -27.01 22.32
CA VAL A 14 -11.62 -26.71 20.91
C VAL A 14 -11.33 -25.21 20.84
N SER A 15 -10.04 -24.90 20.82
CA SER A 15 -9.57 -23.56 20.48
C SER A 15 -9.99 -23.32 19.02
N LEU A 16 -11.13 -22.65 18.84
CA LEU A 16 -11.49 -22.04 17.57
C LEU A 16 -10.44 -20.96 17.29
N ALA A 17 -9.33 -21.36 16.69
CA ALA A 17 -8.45 -20.43 16.01
C ALA A 17 -9.25 -19.87 14.84
N LEU A 18 -9.99 -18.79 15.12
CA LEU A 18 -10.50 -17.95 14.07
C LEU A 18 -9.27 -17.50 13.28
N PRO A 19 -9.20 -17.78 11.97
CA PRO A 19 -8.17 -17.15 11.18
C PRO A 19 -8.37 -15.64 11.35
N LEU A 20 -7.46 -15.01 12.08
CA LEU A 20 -7.26 -13.57 11.97
C LEU A 20 -6.80 -13.36 10.54
N TRP A 21 -7.78 -13.28 9.66
CA TRP A 21 -7.57 -12.71 8.36
C TRP A 21 -7.24 -11.25 8.64
N ALA A 22 -5.96 -10.97 8.82
CA ALA A 22 -5.44 -9.64 8.56
C ALA A 22 -5.65 -9.38 7.06
N HIS A 23 -6.90 -9.21 6.68
CA HIS A 23 -7.21 -8.48 5.49
C HIS A 23 -6.66 -7.09 5.76
N HIS A 24 -5.52 -6.78 5.18
CA HIS A 24 -5.25 -5.42 4.80
C HIS A 24 -6.40 -5.06 3.89
N SER A 25 -7.51 -4.64 4.51
CA SER A 25 -8.72 -4.42 3.78
C SER A 25 -8.51 -3.12 3.02
N HIS A 26 -8.52 -3.18 1.70
CA HIS A 26 -8.72 -2.01 0.85
C HIS A 26 -10.02 -1.26 1.22
N GLY A 27 -10.74 -1.73 2.24
CA GLY A 27 -11.95 -1.12 2.78
C GLY A 27 -11.80 0.30 3.31
N ASN A 28 -10.59 0.73 3.66
CA ASN A 28 -10.30 2.11 4.05
C ASN A 28 -10.22 3.06 2.85
N TYR A 29 -10.10 2.52 1.64
CA TYR A 29 -9.95 3.29 0.41
C TYR A 29 -11.25 3.30 -0.38
N ASP A 30 -11.50 4.42 -1.10
CA ASP A 30 -12.62 4.52 -2.03
C ASP A 30 -12.22 3.91 -3.38
N THR A 31 -12.38 2.59 -3.49
CA THR A 31 -12.03 1.82 -4.69
C THR A 31 -12.99 2.01 -5.87
N THR A 32 -14.02 2.85 -5.71
CA THR A 32 -15.01 3.11 -6.78
C THR A 32 -14.52 4.10 -7.82
N LYS A 33 -13.47 4.86 -7.53
CA LYS A 33 -12.93 5.89 -8.42
C LYS A 33 -11.43 6.03 -8.34
N TRP A 34 -10.84 6.38 -9.47
CA TRP A 34 -9.44 6.79 -9.57
C TRP A 34 -9.32 8.30 -9.42
N THR A 35 -8.39 8.73 -8.59
CA THR A 35 -8.05 10.15 -8.43
C THR A 35 -6.64 10.37 -8.95
N PRO A 36 -6.47 11.17 -10.04
CA PRO A 36 -5.15 11.53 -10.55
C PRO A 36 -4.61 12.74 -9.81
N PHE A 37 -3.31 12.74 -9.50
CA PHE A 37 -2.57 13.93 -9.06
C PHE A 37 -1.08 13.76 -9.32
N GLU A 38 -0.32 14.84 -9.13
CA GLU A 38 1.12 14.84 -9.35
C GLU A 38 1.84 15.48 -8.17
N GLY A 39 3.11 15.15 -8.02
CA GLY A 39 3.94 15.72 -6.97
C GLY A 39 5.40 15.33 -7.09
N THR A 40 6.16 15.75 -6.10
CA THR A 40 7.58 15.43 -5.97
C THR A 40 7.77 14.33 -4.92
N VAL A 41 8.48 13.28 -5.29
CA VAL A 41 8.79 12.17 -4.41
C VAL A 41 9.73 12.63 -3.29
N LYS A 42 9.33 12.44 -2.06
CA LYS A 42 10.17 12.69 -0.87
C LYS A 42 10.97 11.45 -0.52
N GLU A 43 10.30 10.31 -0.41
CA GLU A 43 10.89 9.03 -0.03
C GLU A 43 10.20 7.87 -0.76
N VAL A 44 10.94 6.80 -0.99
CA VAL A 44 10.42 5.52 -1.49
C VAL A 44 10.87 4.42 -0.54
N HIS A 45 9.93 3.70 0.04
CA HIS A 45 10.20 2.57 0.91
C HIS A 45 9.75 1.27 0.24
N LEU A 46 10.70 0.49 -0.27
CA LEU A 46 10.44 -0.82 -0.88
C LEU A 46 10.58 -1.89 0.20
N ILE A 47 9.51 -2.14 0.93
CA ILE A 47 9.48 -3.02 2.09
C ILE A 47 8.26 -3.96 2.07
N ASN A 48 8.34 -5.05 2.83
CA ASN A 48 7.20 -5.93 3.10
C ASN A 48 6.44 -5.45 4.36
N PRO A 49 5.12 -5.65 4.42
CA PRO A 49 4.25 -6.28 3.42
C PRO A 49 3.84 -5.34 2.28
N HIS A 50 4.04 -4.04 2.42
CA HIS A 50 3.64 -3.02 1.44
C HIS A 50 4.76 -2.01 1.24
N SER A 51 4.99 -1.63 -0.02
CA SER A 51 5.86 -0.53 -0.37
C SER A 51 5.12 0.80 -0.26
N TRP A 52 5.87 1.90 -0.09
CA TRP A 52 5.31 3.23 0.11
C TRP A 52 6.06 4.28 -0.71
N ILE A 53 5.31 5.20 -1.28
CA ILE A 53 5.85 6.45 -1.80
C ILE A 53 5.29 7.59 -0.96
N TYR A 54 6.17 8.43 -0.43
CA TYR A 54 5.80 9.69 0.21
C TYR A 54 5.95 10.81 -0.81
N LEU A 55 4.82 11.40 -1.19
CA LEU A 55 4.72 12.37 -2.27
C LEU A 55 4.35 13.75 -1.73
N GLU A 56 5.18 14.74 -2.04
CA GLU A 56 4.85 16.13 -1.75
C GLU A 56 3.97 16.69 -2.86
N VAL A 57 2.75 17.05 -2.51
CA VAL A 57 1.76 17.58 -3.43
C VAL A 57 1.58 19.08 -3.15
N LYS A 58 1.75 19.91 -4.17
CA LYS A 58 1.46 21.32 -4.07
C LYS A 58 -0.05 21.49 -3.99
N SER A 59 -0.50 22.26 -3.01
CA SER A 59 -1.90 22.67 -2.86
C SER A 59 -2.00 24.17 -3.06
N ASP A 60 -3.22 24.66 -3.20
CA ASP A 60 -3.51 26.12 -3.27
C ASP A 60 -3.22 26.85 -1.95
N THR A 61 -2.83 26.11 -0.92
CA THR A 61 -2.40 26.64 0.37
C THR A 61 -0.88 26.90 0.38
N VAL A 62 -0.41 27.74 1.31
CA VAL A 62 1.00 28.19 1.42
C VAL A 62 1.97 27.05 1.68
N GLN A 63 1.50 25.89 2.21
CA GLN A 63 2.34 24.75 2.55
C GLN A 63 1.99 23.55 1.66
N PRO A 64 3.00 22.90 1.05
CA PRO A 64 2.79 21.62 0.38
C PRO A 64 2.39 20.53 1.39
N THR A 65 1.63 19.54 0.93
CA THR A 65 1.13 18.44 1.74
C THR A 65 1.86 17.16 1.36
N VAL A 66 2.28 16.38 2.33
CA VAL A 66 2.86 15.05 2.09
C VAL A 66 1.76 14.00 2.13
N TRP A 67 1.71 13.21 1.07
CA TRP A 67 0.78 12.08 0.91
C TRP A 67 1.52 10.76 1.07
N ALA A 68 0.91 9.81 1.77
CA ALA A 68 1.41 8.44 1.87
C ALA A 68 0.67 7.54 0.87
N LEU A 69 1.40 7.04 -0.12
CA LEU A 69 0.87 6.19 -1.19
C LEU A 69 1.26 4.75 -0.93
N GLU A 70 0.27 3.90 -0.64
CA GLU A 70 0.46 2.48 -0.39
C GLU A 70 0.51 1.70 -1.71
N ALA A 71 1.54 0.89 -1.89
CA ALA A 71 1.74 0.05 -3.07
C ALA A 71 1.92 -1.42 -2.66
N THR A 72 1.94 -2.32 -3.63
CA THR A 72 2.22 -3.73 -3.38
C THR A 72 3.65 -3.95 -2.85
N ASN A 73 3.97 -5.15 -2.42
CA ASN A 73 5.30 -5.48 -1.89
C ASN A 73 6.39 -5.45 -2.99
N PRO A 74 7.69 -5.46 -2.61
CA PRO A 74 8.78 -5.38 -3.59
C PRO A 74 8.75 -6.48 -4.65
N LEU A 75 8.32 -7.69 -4.31
CA LEU A 75 8.20 -8.78 -5.27
C LEU A 75 7.07 -8.53 -6.28
N GLY A 76 5.94 -7.99 -5.83
CA GLY A 76 4.83 -7.58 -6.69
C GLY A 76 5.27 -6.49 -7.68
N LEU A 77 5.96 -5.46 -7.19
CA LEU A 77 6.52 -4.41 -8.05
C LEU A 77 7.46 -4.97 -9.12
N GLN A 78 8.36 -5.88 -8.73
CA GLN A 78 9.28 -6.53 -9.68
C GLN A 78 8.51 -7.32 -10.76
N ARG A 79 7.46 -8.03 -10.39
CA ARG A 79 6.59 -8.76 -11.34
C ARG A 79 5.89 -7.81 -12.32
N ASN A 80 5.55 -6.61 -11.86
CA ASN A 80 4.97 -5.55 -12.70
C ASN A 80 6.02 -4.79 -13.52
N GLY A 81 7.27 -5.25 -13.52
CA GLY A 81 8.37 -4.65 -14.29
C GLY A 81 8.90 -3.33 -13.72
N ILE A 82 8.69 -3.09 -12.43
CA ILE A 82 9.19 -1.91 -11.74
C ILE A 82 10.54 -2.22 -11.14
N LYS A 83 11.52 -1.38 -11.44
CA LYS A 83 12.87 -1.45 -10.89
C LYS A 83 13.02 -0.44 -9.75
N ARG A 84 13.92 -0.74 -8.82
CA ARG A 84 14.22 0.14 -7.68
C ARG A 84 14.57 1.57 -8.10
N GLU A 85 15.23 1.73 -9.24
CA GLU A 85 15.67 3.01 -9.77
C GLU A 85 14.62 3.78 -10.57
N ASP A 86 13.47 3.18 -10.91
CA ASP A 86 12.43 3.82 -11.73
C ASP A 86 11.86 5.08 -11.06
N VAL A 87 11.72 5.04 -9.74
CA VAL A 87 11.25 6.18 -8.94
C VAL A 87 12.19 6.41 -7.76
N ARG A 88 12.69 7.63 -7.65
CA ARG A 88 13.62 8.07 -6.60
C ARG A 88 13.14 9.34 -5.92
N SER A 89 13.66 9.60 -4.73
CA SER A 89 13.51 10.90 -4.07
C SER A 89 13.94 12.04 -5.01
N GLY A 90 13.12 13.08 -5.07
CA GLY A 90 13.32 14.24 -5.96
C GLY A 90 12.65 14.12 -7.32
N ASP A 91 12.21 12.94 -7.74
CA ASP A 91 11.51 12.77 -9.00
C ASP A 91 10.11 13.39 -8.97
N THR A 92 9.68 13.96 -10.09
CA THR A 92 8.27 14.30 -10.32
C THR A 92 7.56 13.10 -10.88
N ILE A 93 6.40 12.75 -10.31
CA ILE A 93 5.56 11.66 -10.78
C ILE A 93 4.09 12.08 -10.87
N LYS A 94 3.38 11.47 -11.81
CA LYS A 94 1.92 11.45 -11.82
C LYS A 94 1.44 10.10 -11.30
N VAL A 95 0.37 10.13 -10.52
CA VAL A 95 -0.23 8.94 -9.93
C VAL A 95 -1.72 8.88 -10.21
N ARG A 96 -2.25 7.67 -10.23
CA ARG A 96 -3.68 7.40 -10.14
C ARG A 96 -3.90 6.47 -8.96
N CYS A 97 -4.71 6.90 -8.01
CA CYS A 97 -4.94 6.11 -6.81
C CYS A 97 -6.34 6.24 -6.24
N HIS A 98 -6.66 5.34 -5.32
CA HIS A 98 -7.90 5.36 -4.56
C HIS A 98 -7.66 6.06 -3.22
N LEU A 99 -8.37 7.15 -2.97
CA LEU A 99 -8.19 7.97 -1.78
C LEU A 99 -8.69 7.26 -0.51
N LEU A 100 -8.12 7.60 0.64
CA LEU A 100 -8.67 7.21 1.93
C LEU A 100 -10.06 7.83 2.12
N ARG A 101 -11.00 7.03 2.63
CA ARG A 101 -12.38 7.45 2.85
C ARG A 101 -12.54 8.50 3.95
N ASP A 102 -11.59 8.54 4.90
CA ASP A 102 -11.60 9.49 6.01
C ASP A 102 -11.09 10.89 5.65
N GLY A 103 -10.63 11.08 4.41
CA GLY A 103 -10.11 12.36 3.91
C GLY A 103 -8.68 12.68 4.31
N SER A 104 -7.97 11.78 5.00
CA SER A 104 -6.55 11.96 5.29
C SER A 104 -5.70 11.84 4.02
N ASN A 105 -4.48 12.38 4.06
CA ASN A 105 -3.57 12.46 2.91
C ASN A 105 -2.89 11.12 2.65
N GLY A 106 -3.64 10.19 2.09
CA GLY A 106 -3.18 8.87 1.74
C GLY A 106 -4.03 8.23 0.66
N CYS A 107 -3.44 7.29 -0.05
CA CYS A 107 -4.17 6.54 -1.07
C CYS A 107 -3.57 5.15 -1.30
N LEU A 108 -4.39 4.25 -1.83
CA LEU A 108 -3.96 3.00 -2.43
C LEU A 108 -3.48 3.31 -3.85
N LEU A 109 -2.20 3.12 -4.09
CA LEU A 109 -1.53 3.49 -5.33
C LEU A 109 -1.82 2.44 -6.42
N GLY A 110 -2.46 2.86 -7.51
CA GLY A 110 -2.68 1.99 -8.65
C GLY A 110 -1.61 2.12 -9.71
N TYR A 111 -1.38 3.34 -10.18
CA TYR A 111 -0.50 3.59 -11.32
C TYR A 111 0.42 4.77 -11.08
N VAL A 112 1.64 4.67 -11.60
CA VAL A 112 2.65 5.73 -11.56
C VAL A 112 3.22 5.97 -12.95
N THR A 113 3.32 7.24 -13.33
CA THR A 113 4.03 7.69 -14.53
C THR A 113 5.14 8.65 -14.11
N PRO A 114 6.43 8.26 -14.23
CA PRO A 114 7.54 9.16 -13.93
C PRO A 114 7.70 10.28 -14.96
N PHE A 115 8.07 11.47 -14.49
CA PHE A 115 8.37 12.65 -15.30
C PHE A 115 9.74 13.25 -14.94
N HIS A 116 10.75 12.41 -14.80
CA HIS A 116 12.12 12.81 -14.40
C HIS A 116 13.07 13.02 -15.57
N GLY A 117 12.64 12.80 -16.82
CA GLY A 117 13.42 13.04 -18.03
C GLY A 117 14.37 11.90 -18.45
N ASP A 118 14.45 10.81 -17.69
CA ASP A 118 15.32 9.67 -17.98
C ASP A 118 14.53 8.50 -18.60
N ALA A 119 14.69 8.29 -19.91
CA ALA A 119 14.01 7.23 -20.63
C ALA A 119 14.41 5.82 -20.14
N ALA A 120 15.67 5.63 -19.71
CA ALA A 120 16.14 4.36 -19.17
C ALA A 120 15.47 3.99 -17.84
N ARG A 121 15.00 5.00 -17.10
CA ARG A 121 14.24 4.88 -15.85
C ARG A 121 12.73 4.96 -16.06
N GLY A 122 12.24 4.83 -17.30
CA GLY A 122 10.81 4.77 -17.60
C GLY A 122 10.09 6.12 -17.65
N HIS A 123 10.78 7.22 -17.97
CA HIS A 123 10.14 8.52 -18.17
C HIS A 123 8.94 8.43 -19.11
N GLY A 124 7.78 8.93 -18.67
CA GLY A 124 6.54 8.97 -19.43
C GLY A 124 5.81 7.63 -19.58
N VAL A 125 6.32 6.55 -18.99
CA VAL A 125 5.71 5.21 -19.05
C VAL A 125 4.93 4.93 -17.78
N GLU A 126 3.60 4.75 -17.92
CA GLU A 126 2.74 4.36 -16.80
C GLU A 126 2.93 2.88 -16.48
N LYS A 127 3.13 2.57 -15.19
CA LYS A 127 3.22 1.20 -14.68
C LYS A 127 2.29 1.02 -13.48
N GLU A 128 1.84 -0.22 -13.29
CA GLU A 128 1.00 -0.61 -12.16
C GLU A 128 1.85 -0.87 -10.91
N TRP A 129 1.41 -0.27 -9.80
CA TRP A 129 2.09 -0.34 -8.50
C TRP A 129 1.27 -1.06 -7.41
N ASP A 130 0.08 -1.58 -7.77
CA ASP A 130 -0.79 -2.37 -6.89
C ASP A 130 -0.61 -3.89 -7.12
#